data_263e908fbe2da92398181c8e3293e4c8
#
_entry.id   263e908fbe2da92398181c8e3293e4c8
#
_cell.length_a   1.000
_cell.length_b   1.000
_cell.length_c   1.000
_cell.angle_alpha   90.00
_cell.angle_beta   90.00
_cell.angle_gamma   90.00
#
_symmetry.space_group_name_H-M   'P 1'
#
loop_
_entity.id
_entity.type
_entity.pdbx_description
1 polymer ?
#
loop_
_entity_poly.entity_id
_entity_poly.type
_entity_poly.pdbx_seq_one_letter_code
_entity_poly.pdbx_strand_id
1 'polypeptide(L)'
;MRKTVLTVLFALLSHPAQAVGDGPYHILRTITVGGEGGFDYVTADSVGRRLYIARSGKTAPRLLSFDLDSLKQTGELDGVSAHGAVVDSASHHGFASSKPITMFDTESFATIKSVTVDGNPDGLTYDPSERRVYVLSHSAPGITAINAADGAVVGTVDLGAAPEQTVGDGKGHLYVDLEDKDMVGVVDTKTLTVTARYALGDKRTPAGLVLDARTHVLFVACRNPASMVMLNANTGAILDTIPIGAGNDGMAFNPATREVFASQGDGTLAIVKENSPTSFTLEQTLPTQSGAKTLALDSKTGHVFLITADYGPVPADAPPLSNGRIARGPMLPDSFKIIEVGR
;
A
#
# COMPACT_ATOMS: atom_id res chain seq x y z
N MET A 1 -15.81 -51.87 28.38
CA MET A 1 -15.26 -50.52 28.19
C MET A 1 -15.65 -50.02 26.80
N ARG A 2 -16.67 -49.16 26.72
CA ARG A 2 -17.11 -48.58 25.46
C ARG A 2 -16.31 -47.30 25.19
N LYS A 3 -15.56 -47.22 24.08
CA LYS A 3 -14.86 -46.02 23.66
C LYS A 3 -15.85 -45.13 22.91
N THR A 4 -16.17 -43.97 23.50
CA THR A 4 -16.95 -42.93 22.83
C THR A 4 -16.01 -42.14 21.91
N VAL A 5 -16.24 -42.19 20.59
CA VAL A 5 -15.55 -41.39 19.61
C VAL A 5 -16.31 -40.07 19.51
N LEU A 6 -15.66 -38.98 19.90
CA LEU A 6 -16.19 -37.62 19.76
C LEU A 6 -15.83 -37.13 18.33
N THR A 7 -16.83 -37.10 17.45
CA THR A 7 -16.66 -36.52 16.10
C THR A 7 -16.84 -35.02 16.21
N VAL A 8 -15.77 -34.27 16.03
CA VAL A 8 -15.80 -32.81 15.92
C VAL A 8 -16.21 -32.47 14.49
N LEU A 9 -17.40 -31.93 14.33
CA LEU A 9 -17.91 -31.42 13.05
C LEU A 9 -17.33 -30.03 12.83
N PHE A 10 -16.37 -29.87 11.92
CA PHE A 10 -15.96 -28.57 11.43
C PHE A 10 -17.05 -28.04 10.48
N ALA A 11 -17.76 -27.04 10.91
CA ALA A 11 -18.66 -26.28 10.04
C ALA A 11 -17.82 -25.40 9.11
N LEU A 12 -17.70 -25.80 7.84
CA LEU A 12 -17.20 -24.94 6.77
C LEU A 12 -18.23 -23.81 6.58
N LEU A 13 -17.91 -22.62 7.06
CA LEU A 13 -18.65 -21.41 6.74
C LEU A 13 -18.38 -21.10 5.26
N SER A 14 -19.28 -21.52 4.39
CA SER A 14 -19.26 -21.12 2.97
C SER A 14 -19.74 -19.66 2.88
N HIS A 15 -18.80 -18.75 2.63
CA HIS A 15 -19.17 -17.40 2.23
C HIS A 15 -19.81 -17.48 0.84
N PRO A 16 -20.97 -16.84 0.62
CA PRO A 16 -21.53 -16.76 -0.72
C PRO A 16 -20.55 -15.99 -1.63
N ALA A 17 -20.20 -16.56 -2.77
CA ALA A 17 -19.45 -15.84 -3.79
C ALA A 17 -20.32 -14.67 -4.27
N GLN A 18 -19.91 -13.44 -3.95
CA GLN A 18 -20.58 -12.25 -4.45
C GLN A 18 -20.30 -12.10 -5.96
N ALA A 19 -21.32 -11.68 -6.72
CA ALA A 19 -21.15 -11.44 -8.14
C ALA A 19 -20.12 -10.30 -8.37
N VAL A 20 -19.22 -10.51 -9.32
CA VAL A 20 -18.23 -9.52 -9.72
C VAL A 20 -18.94 -8.25 -10.21
N GLY A 21 -18.66 -7.10 -9.62
CA GLY A 21 -19.20 -5.81 -10.02
C GLY A 21 -20.42 -5.32 -9.23
N ASP A 22 -21.16 -6.20 -8.55
CA ASP A 22 -22.29 -5.78 -7.71
C ASP A 22 -21.79 -5.12 -6.42
N GLY A 23 -22.29 -3.90 -6.11
CA GLY A 23 -21.92 -3.15 -4.91
C GLY A 23 -21.99 -1.64 -5.11
N PRO A 24 -21.71 -0.87 -4.05
CA PRO A 24 -21.94 0.59 -4.08
C PRO A 24 -20.84 1.37 -4.82
N TYR A 25 -19.67 0.76 -5.08
CA TYR A 25 -18.54 1.45 -5.70
C TYR A 25 -18.52 1.26 -7.21
N HIS A 26 -18.16 2.33 -7.91
CA HIS A 26 -17.99 2.32 -9.37
C HIS A 26 -16.87 3.26 -9.80
N ILE A 27 -16.37 3.10 -11.01
CA ILE A 27 -15.41 4.03 -11.60
C ILE A 27 -16.14 5.33 -11.92
N LEU A 28 -15.76 6.43 -11.25
CA LEU A 28 -16.33 7.75 -11.47
C LEU A 28 -15.78 8.39 -12.73
N ARG A 29 -14.45 8.29 -12.90
CA ARG A 29 -13.74 8.79 -14.09
C ARG A 29 -12.39 8.12 -14.25
N THR A 30 -11.88 8.16 -15.47
CA THR A 30 -10.51 7.81 -15.82
C THR A 30 -9.92 8.96 -16.63
N ILE A 31 -8.73 9.45 -16.26
CA ILE A 31 -8.02 10.44 -17.01
C ILE A 31 -6.69 9.88 -17.52
N THR A 32 -6.37 10.14 -18.77
CA THR A 32 -5.06 9.84 -19.35
C THR A 32 -4.12 11.00 -19.06
N VAL A 33 -3.03 10.71 -18.35
CA VAL A 33 -1.95 11.65 -18.05
C VAL A 33 -0.87 11.57 -19.11
N GLY A 34 -0.61 10.36 -19.62
CA GLY A 34 0.42 10.12 -20.61
C GLY A 34 1.84 10.20 -20.07
N GLY A 35 2.78 10.48 -20.96
CA GLY A 35 4.20 10.65 -20.66
C GLY A 35 4.94 9.34 -20.34
N GLU A 36 6.25 9.43 -20.36
CA GLU A 36 7.17 8.30 -20.12
C GLU A 36 7.44 8.07 -18.63
N GLY A 37 8.06 6.92 -18.33
CA GLY A 37 8.50 6.52 -17.00
C GLY A 37 7.58 5.47 -16.35
N GLY A 38 8.19 4.64 -15.52
CA GLY A 38 7.48 3.70 -14.67
C GLY A 38 6.69 4.43 -13.56
N PHE A 39 5.92 3.68 -12.81
CA PHE A 39 5.20 4.16 -11.63
C PHE A 39 5.06 3.02 -10.62
N ASP A 40 4.89 3.38 -9.35
CA ASP A 40 4.70 2.41 -8.29
C ASP A 40 3.65 2.91 -7.30
N TYR A 41 4.03 3.65 -6.26
CA TYR A 41 3.08 4.14 -5.27
C TYR A 41 2.39 5.44 -5.71
N VAL A 42 1.18 5.62 -5.19
CA VAL A 42 0.39 6.84 -5.28
C VAL A 42 -0.02 7.25 -3.88
N THR A 43 -0.01 8.56 -3.58
CA THR A 43 -0.34 9.08 -2.25
C THR A 43 -1.34 10.22 -2.36
N ALA A 44 -2.43 10.14 -1.59
CA ALA A 44 -3.42 11.20 -1.47
C ALA A 44 -3.19 12.00 -0.19
N ASP A 45 -2.91 13.27 -0.33
CA ASP A 45 -2.94 14.25 0.74
C ASP A 45 -4.33 14.88 0.80
N SER A 46 -5.18 14.31 1.65
CA SER A 46 -6.57 14.77 1.82
C SER A 46 -6.66 16.17 2.43
N VAL A 47 -5.65 16.61 3.18
CA VAL A 47 -5.58 17.93 3.81
C VAL A 47 -5.16 18.99 2.80
N GLY A 48 -4.03 18.79 2.13
CA GLY A 48 -3.50 19.69 1.10
C GLY A 48 -4.21 19.56 -0.25
N ARG A 49 -5.18 18.63 -0.38
CA ARG A 49 -5.96 18.34 -1.60
C ARG A 49 -5.08 18.00 -2.79
N ARG A 50 -4.06 17.15 -2.59
CA ARG A 50 -3.12 16.76 -3.66
C ARG A 50 -2.95 15.26 -3.77
N LEU A 51 -2.77 14.79 -5.00
CA LEU A 51 -2.41 13.42 -5.32
C LEU A 51 -0.98 13.43 -5.86
N TYR A 52 -0.08 12.69 -5.21
CA TYR A 52 1.32 12.59 -5.61
C TYR A 52 1.60 11.27 -6.31
N ILE A 53 2.26 11.32 -7.46
CA ILE A 53 2.58 10.16 -8.28
C ILE A 53 4.02 10.24 -8.74
N ALA A 54 4.84 9.28 -8.35
CA ALA A 54 6.21 9.17 -8.84
C ALA A 54 6.24 8.55 -10.24
N ARG A 55 7.03 9.16 -11.14
CA ARG A 55 7.34 8.63 -12.47
C ARG A 55 8.83 8.33 -12.51
N SER A 56 9.17 7.04 -12.38
CA SER A 56 10.55 6.57 -12.28
C SER A 56 11.13 6.21 -13.66
N GLY A 57 12.45 6.18 -13.76
CA GLY A 57 13.14 5.75 -14.96
C GLY A 57 14.40 6.56 -15.25
N LYS A 58 15.04 6.27 -16.40
CA LYS A 58 16.26 6.97 -16.83
C LYS A 58 15.93 8.25 -17.61
N THR A 59 14.77 8.28 -18.25
CA THR A 59 14.33 9.41 -19.08
C THR A 59 13.28 10.19 -18.30
N ALA A 60 13.54 11.47 -18.05
CA ALA A 60 12.64 12.41 -17.37
C ALA A 60 11.96 11.87 -16.08
N PRO A 61 12.74 11.37 -15.09
CA PRO A 61 12.16 10.97 -13.81
C PRO A 61 11.63 12.19 -13.07
N ARG A 62 10.46 12.07 -12.46
CA ARG A 62 9.78 13.19 -11.78
C ARG A 62 8.74 12.74 -10.76
N LEU A 63 8.41 13.60 -9.83
CA LEU A 63 7.23 13.47 -8.98
C LEU A 63 6.16 14.45 -9.48
N LEU A 64 5.00 13.92 -9.84
CA LEU A 64 3.85 14.72 -10.30
C LEU A 64 2.90 14.96 -9.12
N SER A 65 2.28 16.14 -9.11
CA SER A 65 1.17 16.47 -8.23
C SER A 65 -0.06 16.85 -9.02
N PHE A 66 -1.21 16.35 -8.55
CA PHE A 66 -2.53 16.65 -9.12
C PHE A 66 -3.45 17.16 -8.01
N ASP A 67 -4.35 18.05 -8.33
CA ASP A 67 -5.46 18.43 -7.47
C ASP A 67 -6.45 17.27 -7.33
N LEU A 68 -6.80 16.86 -6.12
CA LEU A 68 -7.66 15.71 -5.86
C LEU A 68 -9.10 15.86 -6.39
N ASP A 69 -9.61 17.09 -6.48
CA ASP A 69 -11.00 17.31 -6.89
C ASP A 69 -11.12 17.35 -8.43
N SER A 70 -10.19 17.99 -9.11
CA SER A 70 -10.21 18.16 -10.57
C SER A 70 -9.35 17.19 -11.35
N LEU A 71 -8.38 16.56 -10.69
CA LEU A 71 -7.29 15.77 -11.26
C LEU A 71 -6.46 16.53 -12.30
N LYS A 72 -6.41 17.86 -12.21
CA LYS A 72 -5.50 18.68 -12.99
C LYS A 72 -4.12 18.67 -12.32
N GLN A 73 -3.07 18.60 -13.15
CA GLN A 73 -1.70 18.71 -12.63
C GLN A 73 -1.49 20.09 -11.99
N THR A 74 -0.94 20.09 -10.79
CA THR A 74 -0.70 21.30 -9.98
C THR A 74 0.78 21.56 -9.74
N GLY A 75 1.63 20.57 -9.95
CA GLY A 75 3.07 20.74 -9.76
C GLY A 75 3.87 19.53 -10.23
N GLU A 76 5.17 19.73 -10.28
CA GLU A 76 6.13 18.75 -10.72
C GLU A 76 7.48 19.01 -10.05
N LEU A 77 8.13 17.95 -9.58
CA LEU A 77 9.50 17.98 -9.09
C LEU A 77 10.36 17.14 -10.06
N ASP A 78 11.08 17.84 -10.92
CA ASP A 78 11.91 17.25 -11.96
C ASP A 78 13.17 16.56 -11.42
N GLY A 79 13.65 15.57 -12.18
CA GLY A 79 14.93 14.89 -11.92
C GLY A 79 14.88 13.90 -10.76
N VAL A 80 13.73 13.64 -10.15
CA VAL A 80 13.56 12.75 -8.99
C VAL A 80 13.02 11.41 -9.45
N SER A 81 13.88 10.39 -9.47
CA SER A 81 13.48 9.00 -9.71
C SER A 81 13.13 8.35 -8.37
N ALA A 82 11.85 8.22 -8.07
CA ALA A 82 11.33 7.66 -6.83
C ALA A 82 10.31 6.56 -7.10
N HIS A 83 10.04 5.72 -6.10
CA HIS A 83 8.92 4.77 -6.12
C HIS A 83 7.62 5.44 -5.66
N GLY A 84 7.69 6.36 -4.69
CA GLY A 84 6.56 7.09 -4.16
C GLY A 84 6.97 8.33 -3.37
N ALA A 85 5.99 8.98 -2.75
CA ALA A 85 6.22 10.09 -1.85
C ALA A 85 5.20 10.08 -0.70
N VAL A 86 5.57 10.67 0.44
CA VAL A 86 4.65 11.00 1.53
C VAL A 86 4.80 12.45 1.92
N VAL A 87 3.80 13.03 2.56
CA VAL A 87 3.80 14.44 2.93
C VAL A 87 3.36 14.66 4.38
N ASP A 88 3.98 15.63 5.03
CA ASP A 88 3.51 16.28 6.25
C ASP A 88 2.84 17.60 5.85
N SER A 89 1.53 17.57 5.65
CA SER A 89 0.76 18.74 5.21
C SER A 89 0.86 19.91 6.19
N ALA A 90 1.14 19.65 7.47
CA ALA A 90 1.23 20.70 8.49
C ALA A 90 2.52 21.54 8.38
N SER A 91 3.61 20.93 7.89
CA SER A 91 4.89 21.62 7.69
C SER A 91 5.14 21.96 6.21
N HIS A 92 4.28 21.55 5.31
CA HIS A 92 4.49 21.62 3.85
C HIS A 92 5.72 20.85 3.36
N HIS A 93 6.15 19.83 4.12
CA HIS A 93 7.27 18.99 3.73
C HIS A 93 6.81 17.70 3.08
N GLY A 94 7.38 17.38 1.93
CA GLY A 94 7.24 16.12 1.25
C GLY A 94 8.55 15.34 1.22
N PHE A 95 8.47 14.03 1.12
CA PHE A 95 9.61 13.11 1.02
C PHE A 95 9.36 12.12 -0.11
N ALA A 96 10.26 12.09 -1.10
CA ALA A 96 10.22 11.14 -2.20
C ALA A 96 11.27 10.04 -1.99
N SER A 97 10.90 8.77 -2.23
CA SER A 97 11.77 7.61 -2.06
C SER A 97 12.81 7.45 -3.18
N SER A 98 13.45 8.56 -3.52
CA SER A 98 14.63 8.59 -4.39
C SER A 98 15.89 8.19 -3.62
N LYS A 99 17.01 8.02 -4.32
CA LYS A 99 18.30 7.78 -3.68
C LYS A 99 19.31 8.85 -4.13
N PRO A 100 19.68 9.81 -3.23
CA PRO A 100 19.20 10.00 -1.85
C PRO A 100 17.70 10.34 -1.78
N ILE A 101 17.07 10.21 -0.60
CA ILE A 101 15.71 10.68 -0.34
C ILE A 101 15.66 12.17 -0.61
N THR A 102 14.67 12.60 -1.38
CA THR A 102 14.47 14.04 -1.65
C THR A 102 13.39 14.59 -0.72
N MET A 103 13.78 15.47 0.19
CA MET A 103 12.86 16.31 0.96
C MET A 103 12.54 17.55 0.13
N PHE A 104 11.26 17.86 -0.06
CA PHE A 104 10.80 18.95 -0.91
C PHE A 104 9.67 19.75 -0.24
N ASP A 105 9.51 20.99 -0.68
CA ASP A 105 8.38 21.84 -0.30
C ASP A 105 7.16 21.50 -1.16
N THR A 106 6.02 21.20 -0.52
CA THR A 106 4.81 20.75 -1.21
C THR A 106 4.06 21.84 -1.98
N GLU A 107 4.36 23.11 -1.74
CA GLU A 107 3.73 24.23 -2.44
C GLU A 107 4.53 24.66 -3.67
N SER A 108 5.84 24.88 -3.49
CA SER A 108 6.74 25.34 -4.56
C SER A 108 7.38 24.23 -5.36
N PHE A 109 7.35 22.97 -4.89
CA PHE A 109 8.09 21.83 -5.43
C PHE A 109 9.62 22.03 -5.46
N ALA A 110 10.14 22.94 -4.65
CA ALA A 110 11.57 23.12 -4.49
C ALA A 110 12.16 22.02 -3.60
N THR A 111 13.31 21.49 -3.99
CA THR A 111 14.09 20.58 -3.12
C THR A 111 14.59 21.37 -1.91
N ILE A 112 14.24 20.92 -0.71
CA ILE A 112 14.72 21.48 0.56
C ILE A 112 16.05 20.82 0.94
N LYS A 113 16.12 19.48 0.84
CA LYS A 113 17.26 18.70 1.32
C LYS A 113 17.33 17.34 0.66
N SER A 114 18.55 16.85 0.44
CA SER A 114 18.81 15.45 0.11
C SER A 114 19.23 14.71 1.39
N VAL A 115 18.52 13.61 1.71
CA VAL A 115 18.78 12.81 2.91
C VAL A 115 19.39 11.48 2.49
N THR A 116 20.64 11.27 2.86
CA THR A 116 21.33 10.00 2.59
C THR A 116 20.82 8.93 3.55
N VAL A 117 20.41 7.80 2.99
CA VAL A 117 19.97 6.61 3.72
C VAL A 117 20.66 5.38 3.15
N ASP A 118 20.81 4.35 3.97
CA ASP A 118 21.32 3.06 3.53
C ASP A 118 20.25 2.27 2.79
N GLY A 119 20.68 1.22 2.08
CA GLY A 119 19.78 0.35 1.33
C GLY A 119 19.31 0.95 0.01
N ASN A 120 18.17 0.47 -0.47
CA ASN A 120 17.49 0.92 -1.68
C ASN A 120 16.08 1.37 -1.28
N PRO A 121 15.83 2.70 -1.14
CA PRO A 121 14.52 3.23 -0.79
C PRO A 121 13.43 2.74 -1.73
N ASP A 122 12.29 2.34 -1.15
CA ASP A 122 11.12 1.87 -1.87
C ASP A 122 9.87 2.55 -1.32
N GLY A 123 9.09 1.89 -0.47
CA GLY A 123 7.93 2.47 0.19
C GLY A 123 8.28 3.52 1.24
N LEU A 124 7.33 4.38 1.53
CA LEU A 124 7.41 5.42 2.56
C LEU A 124 6.12 5.44 3.37
N THR A 125 6.24 5.64 4.67
CA THR A 125 5.08 5.89 5.55
C THR A 125 5.36 7.12 6.42
N TYR A 126 4.41 8.04 6.47
CA TYR A 126 4.44 9.17 7.41
C TYR A 126 3.59 8.87 8.64
N ASP A 127 4.18 8.97 9.81
CA ASP A 127 3.48 8.90 11.10
C ASP A 127 3.32 10.32 11.67
N PRO A 128 2.09 10.88 11.65
CA PRO A 128 1.85 12.22 12.17
C PRO A 128 1.99 12.32 13.69
N SER A 129 1.82 11.21 14.43
CA SER A 129 1.90 11.21 15.89
C SER A 129 3.32 11.49 16.40
N GLU A 130 4.32 11.02 15.67
CA GLU A 130 5.73 11.22 15.98
C GLU A 130 6.43 12.20 15.04
N ARG A 131 5.72 12.65 13.99
CA ARG A 131 6.24 13.46 12.89
C ARG A 131 7.50 12.84 12.28
N ARG A 132 7.37 11.52 11.96
CA ARG A 132 8.44 10.74 11.35
C ARG A 132 8.02 10.17 10.01
N VAL A 133 8.98 10.12 9.10
CA VAL A 133 8.90 9.36 7.86
C VAL A 133 9.72 8.09 8.02
N TYR A 134 9.09 6.96 7.78
CA TYR A 134 9.74 5.65 7.74
C TYR A 134 9.97 5.26 6.29
N VAL A 135 11.23 5.13 5.91
CA VAL A 135 11.68 4.75 4.57
C VAL A 135 11.95 3.26 4.58
N LEU A 136 11.25 2.52 3.74
CA LEU A 136 11.42 1.08 3.58
C LEU A 136 12.52 0.76 2.56
N SER A 137 13.22 -0.34 2.77
CA SER A 137 14.23 -0.85 1.86
C SER A 137 14.26 -2.38 1.87
N HIS A 138 14.24 -3.01 0.70
CA HIS A 138 14.41 -4.46 0.56
C HIS A 138 15.83 -4.95 0.91
N SER A 139 16.75 -4.04 1.17
CA SER A 139 18.09 -4.33 1.67
C SER A 139 18.31 -3.69 3.03
N ALA A 140 19.22 -4.27 3.84
CA ALA A 140 19.51 -3.77 5.18
C ALA A 140 19.77 -2.24 5.20
N PRO A 141 19.28 -1.55 6.26
CA PRO A 141 18.73 -2.08 7.52
C PRO A 141 17.27 -2.53 7.43
N GLY A 142 16.52 -2.21 6.38
CA GLY A 142 15.09 -2.47 6.21
C GLY A 142 14.25 -1.22 6.43
N ILE A 143 14.41 -0.50 7.53
CA ILE A 143 13.74 0.79 7.77
C ILE A 143 14.76 1.84 8.20
N THR A 144 14.62 3.05 7.65
CA THR A 144 15.26 4.27 8.15
C THR A 144 14.18 5.24 8.61
N ALA A 145 14.26 5.71 9.86
CA ALA A 145 13.36 6.72 10.42
C ALA A 145 13.97 8.13 10.24
N ILE A 146 13.20 9.05 9.68
CA ILE A 146 13.58 10.44 9.39
C ILE A 146 12.62 11.38 10.14
N ASN A 147 13.13 12.42 10.75
CA ASN A 147 12.33 13.50 11.32
C ASN A 147 11.73 14.35 10.18
N ALA A 148 10.41 14.46 10.12
CA ALA A 148 9.72 15.17 9.06
C ALA A 148 9.91 16.70 9.10
N ALA A 149 10.32 17.26 10.25
CA ALA A 149 10.50 18.71 10.37
C ALA A 149 11.79 19.20 9.70
N ASP A 150 12.88 18.41 9.74
CA ASP A 150 14.20 18.86 9.30
C ASP A 150 14.96 17.85 8.42
N GLY A 151 14.39 16.68 8.17
CA GLY A 151 15.01 15.61 7.40
C GLY A 151 16.22 14.97 8.10
N ALA A 152 16.34 15.07 9.41
CA ALA A 152 17.40 14.39 10.15
C ALA A 152 17.08 12.89 10.27
N VAL A 153 18.08 12.02 10.02
CA VAL A 153 17.95 10.60 10.29
C VAL A 153 17.92 10.38 11.80
N VAL A 154 16.82 9.79 12.30
CA VAL A 154 16.61 9.49 13.72
C VAL A 154 17.27 8.16 14.10
N GLY A 155 17.23 7.19 13.21
CA GLY A 155 17.82 5.87 13.41
C GLY A 155 17.32 4.87 12.38
N THR A 156 17.69 3.61 12.57
CA THR A 156 17.35 2.52 11.65
C THR A 156 16.80 1.32 12.43
N VAL A 157 16.02 0.48 11.72
CA VAL A 157 15.54 -0.80 12.23
C VAL A 157 16.06 -1.91 11.34
N ASP A 158 16.83 -2.83 11.91
CA ASP A 158 17.20 -4.06 11.20
C ASP A 158 16.03 -5.05 11.29
N LEU A 159 15.34 -5.23 10.18
CA LEU A 159 14.22 -6.16 10.07
C LEU A 159 14.67 -7.61 9.86
N GLY A 160 15.87 -7.83 9.31
CA GLY A 160 16.34 -9.14 8.85
C GLY A 160 15.41 -9.75 7.78
N ALA A 161 14.67 -8.92 7.05
CA ALA A 161 13.65 -9.28 6.09
C ALA A 161 13.43 -8.15 5.07
N ALA A 162 12.73 -8.47 3.97
CA ALA A 162 12.31 -7.49 2.97
C ALA A 162 10.92 -6.92 3.33
N PRO A 163 10.81 -5.63 3.72
CA PRO A 163 9.55 -4.97 3.96
C PRO A 163 8.91 -4.52 2.66
N GLU A 164 7.57 -4.54 2.58
CA GLU A 164 6.82 -3.99 1.43
C GLU A 164 5.98 -2.77 1.86
N GLN A 165 5.13 -2.91 2.88
CA GLN A 165 4.32 -1.81 3.40
C GLN A 165 4.35 -1.72 4.93
N THR A 166 4.01 -0.54 5.46
CA THR A 166 3.93 -0.30 6.90
C THR A 166 2.70 0.53 7.26
N VAL A 167 2.25 0.38 8.51
CA VAL A 167 1.23 1.22 9.11
C VAL A 167 1.52 1.46 10.59
N GLY A 168 1.42 2.72 11.04
CA GLY A 168 1.53 3.08 12.45
C GLY A 168 0.18 3.02 13.18
N ASP A 169 0.20 2.72 14.48
CA ASP A 169 -0.99 2.78 15.34
C ASP A 169 -1.18 4.17 16.01
N GLY A 170 -0.25 5.08 15.79
CA GLY A 170 -0.22 6.39 16.44
C GLY A 170 0.02 6.34 17.96
N LYS A 171 0.47 5.18 18.50
CA LYS A 171 0.70 4.92 19.92
C LYS A 171 2.06 4.30 20.21
N GLY A 172 2.95 4.33 19.23
CA GLY A 172 4.32 3.86 19.36
C GLY A 172 4.61 2.51 18.73
N HIS A 173 3.70 1.95 17.93
CA HIS A 173 3.95 0.73 17.16
C HIS A 173 3.85 1.01 15.66
N LEU A 174 4.78 0.44 14.92
CA LEU A 174 4.76 0.35 13.47
C LEU A 174 4.64 -1.13 13.08
N TYR A 175 3.62 -1.47 12.33
CA TYR A 175 3.45 -2.80 11.76
C TYR A 175 4.04 -2.81 10.35
N VAL A 176 4.75 -3.88 10.01
CA VAL A 176 5.50 -4.00 8.76
C VAL A 176 5.25 -5.37 8.17
N ASP A 177 4.75 -5.45 6.96
CA ASP A 177 4.71 -6.74 6.27
C ASP A 177 6.12 -7.14 5.78
N LEU A 178 6.46 -8.39 6.01
CA LEU A 178 7.76 -8.96 5.68
C LEU A 178 7.56 -9.99 4.56
N GLU A 179 7.70 -9.50 3.30
CA GLU A 179 7.33 -10.24 2.08
C GLU A 179 8.01 -11.62 2.00
N ASP A 180 9.30 -11.67 2.31
CA ASP A 180 10.13 -12.87 2.21
C ASP A 180 10.06 -13.82 3.42
N LYS A 181 9.27 -13.46 4.45
CA LYS A 181 9.14 -14.23 5.71
C LYS A 181 7.71 -14.69 6.00
N ASP A 182 6.73 -14.32 5.18
CA ASP A 182 5.31 -14.64 5.44
C ASP A 182 4.82 -14.14 6.82
N MET A 183 5.25 -12.95 7.23
CA MET A 183 5.00 -12.41 8.57
C MET A 183 4.64 -10.94 8.54
N VAL A 184 4.08 -10.46 9.65
CA VAL A 184 4.04 -9.04 10.01
C VAL A 184 4.99 -8.81 11.17
N GLY A 185 5.94 -7.90 11.03
CA GLY A 185 6.80 -7.41 12.09
C GLY A 185 6.11 -6.30 12.89
N VAL A 186 6.39 -6.24 14.20
CA VAL A 186 5.98 -5.13 15.07
C VAL A 186 7.23 -4.41 15.54
N VAL A 187 7.32 -3.13 15.26
CA VAL A 187 8.44 -2.27 15.65
C VAL A 187 7.97 -1.28 16.71
N ASP A 188 8.71 -1.18 17.80
CA ASP A 188 8.57 -0.09 18.75
C ASP A 188 9.24 1.16 18.16
N THR A 189 8.46 2.21 17.93
CA THR A 189 8.92 3.42 17.23
C THR A 189 9.85 4.27 18.09
N LYS A 190 9.79 4.14 19.40
CA LYS A 190 10.64 4.88 20.34
C LYS A 190 12.06 4.29 20.42
N THR A 191 12.14 2.97 20.49
CA THR A 191 13.42 2.26 20.60
C THR A 191 13.98 1.85 19.25
N LEU A 192 13.18 1.89 18.18
CA LEU A 192 13.49 1.43 16.84
C LEU A 192 13.94 -0.04 16.83
N THR A 193 13.20 -0.89 17.53
CA THR A 193 13.48 -2.33 17.65
C THR A 193 12.26 -3.16 17.29
N VAL A 194 12.50 -4.33 16.66
CA VAL A 194 11.45 -5.32 16.42
C VAL A 194 11.08 -5.99 17.72
N THR A 195 9.82 -5.87 18.16
CA THR A 195 9.31 -6.41 19.42
C THR A 195 8.51 -7.70 19.25
N ALA A 196 7.91 -7.91 18.07
CA ALA A 196 7.16 -9.14 17.77
C ALA A 196 7.19 -9.45 16.27
N ARG A 197 6.87 -10.69 15.93
CA ARG A 197 6.60 -11.16 14.57
C ARG A 197 5.38 -12.06 14.58
N TYR A 198 4.42 -11.76 13.70
CA TYR A 198 3.15 -12.48 13.57
C TYR A 198 3.16 -13.31 12.30
N ALA A 199 3.07 -14.62 12.43
CA ALA A 199 3.05 -15.53 11.29
C ALA A 199 1.69 -15.47 10.57
N LEU A 200 1.72 -15.41 9.24
CA LEU A 200 0.53 -15.42 8.38
C LEU A 200 0.19 -16.81 7.85
N GLY A 201 1.00 -17.82 8.16
CA GLY A 201 1.00 -19.14 7.54
C GLY A 201 1.98 -19.22 6.37
N ASP A 202 2.14 -20.42 5.81
CA ASP A 202 3.15 -20.68 4.80
C ASP A 202 2.83 -20.02 3.45
N LYS A 203 3.85 -19.49 2.79
CA LYS A 203 3.83 -18.97 1.41
C LYS A 203 2.80 -17.85 1.18
N ARG A 204 2.61 -16.98 2.16
CA ARG A 204 1.60 -15.91 2.05
C ARG A 204 2.04 -14.72 1.21
N THR A 205 3.32 -14.37 1.21
CA THR A 205 3.87 -13.23 0.47
C THR A 205 3.05 -11.95 0.71
N PRO A 206 3.06 -11.40 1.93
CA PRO A 206 2.31 -10.18 2.25
C PRO A 206 2.86 -9.00 1.45
N ALA A 207 1.97 -8.12 0.97
CA ALA A 207 2.33 -7.01 0.11
C ALA A 207 1.40 -5.79 0.26
N GLY A 208 0.50 -5.83 1.21
CA GLY A 208 -0.37 -4.72 1.55
C GLY A 208 -0.78 -4.80 3.00
N LEU A 209 -0.77 -3.65 3.70
CA LEU A 209 -1.00 -3.60 5.14
C LEU A 209 -1.75 -2.34 5.53
N VAL A 210 -2.88 -2.50 6.23
CA VAL A 210 -3.61 -1.40 6.87
C VAL A 210 -4.15 -1.80 8.25
N LEU A 211 -4.47 -0.81 9.08
CA LEU A 211 -4.90 -1.00 10.46
C LEU A 211 -6.18 -0.22 10.75
N ASP A 212 -7.19 -0.86 11.33
CA ASP A 212 -8.15 -0.12 12.16
C ASP A 212 -7.59 0.00 13.60
N ALA A 213 -7.01 1.16 13.90
CA ALA A 213 -6.43 1.43 15.23
C ALA A 213 -7.47 1.47 16.36
N ARG A 214 -8.75 1.54 16.05
CA ARG A 214 -9.86 1.58 17.02
C ARG A 214 -10.24 0.17 17.47
N THR A 215 -10.27 -0.79 16.54
CA THR A 215 -10.62 -2.19 16.78
C THR A 215 -9.38 -3.07 16.98
N HIS A 216 -8.20 -2.54 16.73
CA HIS A 216 -6.92 -3.25 16.71
C HIS A 216 -6.92 -4.43 15.73
N VAL A 217 -7.49 -4.24 14.55
CA VAL A 217 -7.48 -5.22 13.47
C VAL A 217 -6.51 -4.77 12.38
N LEU A 218 -5.51 -5.61 12.10
CA LEU A 218 -4.65 -5.50 10.93
C LEU A 218 -5.28 -6.27 9.77
N PHE A 219 -5.26 -5.67 8.59
CA PHE A 219 -5.64 -6.29 7.33
C PHE A 219 -4.38 -6.42 6.49
N VAL A 220 -4.07 -7.63 6.07
CA VAL A 220 -2.85 -7.96 5.33
C VAL A 220 -3.24 -8.62 4.01
N ALA A 221 -2.96 -7.96 2.90
CA ALA A 221 -3.14 -8.58 1.59
C ALA A 221 -1.92 -9.42 1.22
N CYS A 222 -2.18 -10.69 0.92
CA CYS A 222 -1.19 -11.67 0.55
C CYS A 222 -1.31 -12.01 -0.94
N ARG A 223 -0.18 -12.18 -1.63
CA ARG A 223 -0.15 -12.53 -3.06
C ARG A 223 -0.29 -14.03 -3.34
N ASN A 224 0.08 -14.89 -2.40
CA ASN A 224 0.12 -16.33 -2.63
C ASN A 224 -0.23 -17.15 -1.38
N PRO A 225 -1.43 -17.80 -1.33
CA PRO A 225 -2.55 -17.58 -2.25
C PRO A 225 -3.11 -16.17 -2.07
N ALA A 226 -3.65 -15.61 -3.14
CA ALA A 226 -4.25 -14.28 -3.13
C ALA A 226 -5.40 -14.21 -2.12
N SER A 227 -5.20 -13.46 -1.06
CA SER A 227 -6.11 -13.41 0.09
C SER A 227 -5.86 -12.16 0.95
N MET A 228 -6.87 -11.74 1.67
CA MET A 228 -6.75 -10.79 2.77
C MET A 228 -6.83 -11.54 4.09
N VAL A 229 -5.80 -11.45 4.92
CA VAL A 229 -5.74 -12.04 6.26
C VAL A 229 -6.00 -10.94 7.27
N MET A 230 -6.96 -11.14 8.17
CA MET A 230 -7.24 -10.25 9.28
C MET A 230 -6.59 -10.79 10.55
N LEU A 231 -5.85 -9.92 11.24
CA LEU A 231 -5.13 -10.24 12.47
C LEU A 231 -5.55 -9.34 13.62
N ASN A 232 -5.53 -9.87 14.83
CA ASN A 232 -5.52 -9.04 16.02
C ASN A 232 -4.14 -8.37 16.16
N ALA A 233 -4.08 -7.06 16.10
CA ALA A 233 -2.83 -6.29 16.12
C ALA A 233 -2.02 -6.42 17.42
N ASN A 234 -2.69 -6.75 18.54
CA ASN A 234 -2.02 -6.89 19.84
C ASN A 234 -1.38 -8.28 20.04
N THR A 235 -1.94 -9.31 19.38
CA THR A 235 -1.56 -10.71 19.65
C THR A 235 -1.03 -11.46 18.45
N GLY A 236 -1.28 -10.95 17.22
CA GLY A 236 -0.97 -11.63 15.96
C GLY A 236 -1.90 -12.81 15.65
N ALA A 237 -2.96 -13.02 16.46
CA ALA A 237 -3.92 -14.10 16.18
C ALA A 237 -4.69 -13.82 14.89
N ILE A 238 -4.74 -14.80 13.98
CA ILE A 238 -5.55 -14.74 12.76
C ILE A 238 -7.03 -14.78 13.15
N LEU A 239 -7.78 -13.77 12.72
CA LEU A 239 -9.21 -13.64 12.97
C LEU A 239 -10.03 -14.22 11.84
N ASP A 240 -9.61 -13.97 10.59
CA ASP A 240 -10.28 -14.47 9.38
C ASP A 240 -9.33 -14.42 8.18
N THR A 241 -9.74 -15.03 7.07
CA THR A 241 -9.06 -14.97 5.78
C THR A 241 -10.09 -14.98 4.64
N ILE A 242 -10.05 -13.96 3.78
CA ILE A 242 -10.97 -13.79 2.64
C ILE A 242 -10.17 -13.88 1.35
N PRO A 243 -10.55 -14.71 0.36
CA PRO A 243 -9.96 -14.68 -0.98
C PRO A 243 -10.19 -13.32 -1.66
N ILE A 244 -9.16 -12.79 -2.32
CA ILE A 244 -9.22 -11.57 -3.14
C ILE A 244 -8.58 -11.81 -4.51
N GLY A 245 -8.58 -10.81 -5.39
CA GLY A 245 -7.88 -10.89 -6.68
C GLY A 245 -6.36 -11.01 -6.55
N ALA A 246 -5.70 -11.36 -7.63
CA ALA A 246 -4.26 -11.65 -7.64
C ALA A 246 -3.39 -10.40 -7.88
N GLY A 247 -2.17 -10.43 -7.32
CA GLY A 247 -1.17 -9.39 -7.55
C GLY A 247 -1.43 -8.11 -6.78
N ASN A 248 -1.89 -8.20 -5.53
CA ASN A 248 -2.02 -7.04 -4.64
C ASN A 248 -0.67 -6.34 -4.43
N ASP A 249 -0.71 -5.02 -4.35
CA ASP A 249 0.47 -4.16 -4.11
C ASP A 249 0.08 -2.84 -3.41
N GLY A 250 -1.16 -2.71 -2.98
CA GLY A 250 -1.64 -1.53 -2.27
C GLY A 250 -2.95 -1.75 -1.55
N MET A 251 -3.07 -1.15 -0.37
CA MET A 251 -4.27 -1.15 0.44
C MET A 251 -4.54 0.22 1.03
N ALA A 252 -5.82 0.50 1.32
CA ALA A 252 -6.24 1.64 2.11
C ALA A 252 -7.40 1.25 3.04
N PHE A 253 -7.48 1.89 4.19
CA PHE A 253 -8.58 1.74 5.14
C PHE A 253 -9.34 3.05 5.29
N ASN A 254 -10.66 2.99 5.12
CA ASN A 254 -11.54 4.12 5.39
C ASN A 254 -12.16 4.00 6.79
N PRO A 255 -11.71 4.77 7.78
CA PRO A 255 -12.21 4.66 9.15
C PRO A 255 -13.67 5.15 9.29
N ALA A 256 -14.16 5.99 8.38
CA ALA A 256 -15.53 6.48 8.40
C ALA A 256 -16.53 5.39 8.02
N THR A 257 -16.19 4.56 7.07
CA THR A 257 -17.04 3.47 6.59
C THR A 257 -16.60 2.10 7.10
N ARG A 258 -15.42 1.98 7.70
CA ARG A 258 -14.77 0.73 8.10
C ARG A 258 -14.63 -0.23 6.93
N GLU A 259 -14.18 0.27 5.81
CA GLU A 259 -13.95 -0.50 4.60
C GLU A 259 -12.46 -0.50 4.26
N VAL A 260 -12.00 -1.66 3.87
CA VAL A 260 -10.66 -1.89 3.37
C VAL A 260 -10.71 -2.03 1.85
N PHE A 261 -9.91 -1.26 1.18
CA PHE A 261 -9.70 -1.35 -0.26
C PHE A 261 -8.38 -2.03 -0.54
N ALA A 262 -8.38 -3.05 -1.37
CA ALA A 262 -7.18 -3.74 -1.80
C ALA A 262 -7.18 -3.79 -3.33
N SER A 263 -6.16 -3.19 -3.96
CA SER A 263 -6.02 -3.16 -5.42
C SER A 263 -5.16 -4.32 -5.92
N GLN A 264 -5.57 -4.94 -7.00
CA GLN A 264 -4.93 -6.14 -7.55
C GLN A 264 -4.45 -5.91 -8.98
N GLY A 265 -3.30 -6.49 -9.30
CA GLY A 265 -2.70 -6.42 -10.63
C GLY A 265 -3.51 -7.13 -11.72
N ASP A 266 -4.42 -8.03 -11.36
CA ASP A 266 -5.32 -8.72 -12.29
C ASP A 266 -6.45 -7.82 -12.84
N GLY A 267 -6.59 -6.60 -12.30
CA GLY A 267 -7.62 -5.65 -12.72
C GLY A 267 -8.87 -5.70 -11.86
N THR A 268 -8.72 -5.99 -10.58
CA THR A 268 -9.82 -5.94 -9.61
C THR A 268 -9.46 -5.05 -8.42
N LEU A 269 -10.48 -4.53 -7.75
CA LEU A 269 -10.40 -3.84 -6.47
C LEU A 269 -11.34 -4.57 -5.50
N ALA A 270 -10.78 -5.22 -4.49
CA ALA A 270 -11.56 -5.85 -3.44
C ALA A 270 -11.92 -4.82 -2.36
N ILE A 271 -13.19 -4.77 -1.97
CA ILE A 271 -13.70 -3.95 -0.89
C ILE A 271 -14.22 -4.86 0.22
N VAL A 272 -13.55 -4.83 1.36
CA VAL A 272 -13.88 -5.66 2.53
C VAL A 272 -14.40 -4.78 3.65
N LYS A 273 -15.57 -5.11 4.15
CA LYS A 273 -16.24 -4.44 5.27
C LYS A 273 -15.84 -5.08 6.59
N GLU A 274 -15.38 -4.29 7.53
CA GLU A 274 -15.29 -4.68 8.93
C GLU A 274 -16.64 -4.43 9.63
N ASN A 275 -17.42 -5.48 9.85
CA ASN A 275 -18.71 -5.39 10.56
C ASN A 275 -18.49 -5.27 12.08
N SER A 276 -17.52 -6.01 12.59
CA SER A 276 -17.04 -6.00 13.97
C SER A 276 -15.56 -6.43 14.02
N PRO A 277 -14.87 -6.34 15.17
CA PRO A 277 -13.47 -6.79 15.29
C PRO A 277 -13.23 -8.27 14.94
N THR A 278 -14.29 -9.05 14.78
CA THR A 278 -14.22 -10.50 14.47
C THR A 278 -15.16 -10.92 13.35
N SER A 279 -15.74 -9.96 12.60
CA SER A 279 -16.67 -10.27 11.50
C SER A 279 -16.38 -9.37 10.30
N PHE A 280 -16.10 -10.00 9.18
CA PHE A 280 -15.68 -9.34 7.94
C PHE A 280 -16.48 -9.87 6.76
N THR A 281 -16.70 -9.03 5.75
CA THR A 281 -17.45 -9.41 4.55
C THR A 281 -16.76 -8.82 3.32
N LEU A 282 -16.51 -9.63 2.31
CA LEU A 282 -16.19 -9.12 0.97
C LEU A 282 -17.46 -8.47 0.42
N GLU A 283 -17.50 -7.14 0.47
CA GLU A 283 -18.67 -6.35 0.07
C GLU A 283 -18.76 -6.25 -1.45
N GLN A 284 -17.61 -6.10 -2.11
CA GLN A 284 -17.55 -5.97 -3.56
C GLN A 284 -16.19 -6.41 -4.12
N THR A 285 -16.20 -6.96 -5.30
CA THR A 285 -15.03 -7.06 -6.18
C THR A 285 -15.30 -6.23 -7.42
N LEU A 286 -14.80 -4.99 -7.43
CA LEU A 286 -15.02 -4.05 -8.54
C LEU A 286 -14.03 -4.34 -9.66
N PRO A 287 -14.47 -4.59 -10.91
CA PRO A 287 -13.59 -4.64 -12.06
C PRO A 287 -12.91 -3.27 -12.28
N THR A 288 -11.60 -3.28 -12.43
CA THR A 288 -10.78 -2.13 -12.78
C THR A 288 -9.92 -2.46 -14.00
N GLN A 289 -8.86 -1.70 -14.23
CA GLN A 289 -7.94 -2.02 -15.32
C GLN A 289 -6.78 -2.89 -14.81
N SER A 290 -6.38 -3.89 -15.61
CA SER A 290 -5.19 -4.68 -15.31
C SER A 290 -3.97 -3.79 -15.08
N GLY A 291 -3.18 -4.14 -14.06
CA GLY A 291 -2.03 -3.35 -13.63
C GLY A 291 -2.33 -2.21 -12.67
N ALA A 292 -3.59 -1.92 -12.34
CA ALA A 292 -3.98 -0.97 -11.30
C ALA A 292 -3.76 -1.59 -9.91
N LYS A 293 -2.51 -1.84 -9.56
CA LYS A 293 -2.10 -2.62 -8.37
C LYS A 293 -1.90 -1.80 -7.10
N THR A 294 -1.72 -0.48 -7.23
CA THR A 294 -1.52 0.45 -6.12
C THR A 294 -2.64 1.47 -6.08
N LEU A 295 -2.95 1.96 -4.90
CA LEU A 295 -4.04 2.89 -4.66
C LEU A 295 -3.73 3.90 -3.55
N ALA A 296 -4.50 4.99 -3.54
CA ALA A 296 -4.58 5.93 -2.43
C ALA A 296 -6.03 6.28 -2.11
N LEU A 297 -6.33 6.55 -0.85
CA LEU A 297 -7.65 6.97 -0.37
C LEU A 297 -7.63 8.46 -0.02
N ASP A 298 -8.54 9.23 -0.59
CA ASP A 298 -8.90 10.54 -0.07
C ASP A 298 -9.87 10.36 1.11
N SER A 299 -9.38 10.52 2.31
CA SER A 299 -10.17 10.34 3.54
C SER A 299 -11.30 11.37 3.70
N LYS A 300 -11.25 12.49 2.97
CA LYS A 300 -12.27 13.54 3.00
C LYS A 300 -13.50 13.18 2.19
N THR A 301 -13.32 12.59 1.00
CA THR A 301 -14.42 12.23 0.10
C THR A 301 -14.77 10.74 0.17
N GLY A 302 -13.84 9.90 0.63
CA GLY A 302 -13.94 8.45 0.55
C GLY A 302 -13.60 7.90 -0.84
N HIS A 303 -13.13 8.73 -1.77
CA HIS A 303 -12.74 8.29 -3.10
C HIS A 303 -11.37 7.59 -3.07
N VAL A 304 -11.24 6.59 -3.91
CA VAL A 304 -10.02 5.80 -4.08
C VAL A 304 -9.42 6.11 -5.46
N PHE A 305 -8.14 6.40 -5.49
CA PHE A 305 -7.39 6.68 -6.71
C PHE A 305 -6.43 5.53 -7.00
N LEU A 306 -6.59 4.93 -8.19
CA LEU A 306 -5.67 3.93 -8.70
C LEU A 306 -4.87 4.50 -9.86
N ILE A 307 -3.69 3.94 -10.09
CA ILE A 307 -2.84 4.32 -11.23
C ILE A 307 -2.51 3.08 -12.06
N THR A 308 -2.51 3.24 -13.38
CA THR A 308 -2.15 2.19 -14.33
C THR A 308 -1.76 2.76 -15.68
N ALA A 309 -1.49 1.90 -16.64
CA ALA A 309 -1.26 2.23 -18.04
C ALA A 309 -1.84 1.12 -18.94
N ASP A 310 -1.85 1.33 -20.24
CA ASP A 310 -2.09 0.24 -21.18
C ASP A 310 -0.78 -0.54 -21.40
N TYR A 311 -0.90 -1.85 -21.54
CA TYR A 311 0.24 -2.74 -21.72
C TYR A 311 0.07 -3.54 -23.01
N GLY A 312 1.18 -3.74 -23.70
CA GLY A 312 1.26 -4.68 -24.81
C GLY A 312 1.14 -6.13 -24.33
N PRO A 313 1.17 -7.08 -25.24
CA PRO A 313 1.13 -8.50 -24.88
C PRO A 313 2.36 -8.89 -24.05
N VAL A 314 2.16 -9.80 -23.10
CA VAL A 314 3.27 -10.39 -22.35
C VAL A 314 4.15 -11.16 -23.34
N PRO A 315 5.48 -10.93 -23.37
CA PRO A 315 6.37 -11.71 -24.22
C PRO A 315 6.26 -13.21 -23.95
N ALA A 316 6.26 -14.02 -25.02
CA ALA A 316 6.09 -15.46 -24.90
C ALA A 316 7.23 -16.15 -24.13
N ASP A 317 8.39 -15.52 -24.07
CA ASP A 317 9.59 -15.95 -23.36
C ASP A 317 9.76 -15.28 -21.99
N ALA A 318 8.76 -14.52 -21.55
CA ALA A 318 8.81 -13.87 -20.23
C ALA A 318 8.91 -14.95 -19.12
N PRO A 319 9.88 -14.82 -18.21
CA PRO A 319 10.00 -15.77 -17.12
C PRO A 319 8.77 -15.71 -16.21
N PRO A 320 8.34 -16.83 -15.64
CA PRO A 320 7.29 -16.83 -14.64
C PRO A 320 7.66 -15.91 -13.47
N LEU A 321 6.75 -15.06 -13.05
CA LEU A 321 6.97 -14.26 -11.85
C LEU A 321 6.79 -15.17 -10.62
N SER A 322 7.79 -15.18 -9.75
CA SER A 322 7.65 -15.70 -8.39
C SER A 322 6.76 -14.75 -7.58
N ASN A 323 6.38 -15.13 -6.38
CA ASN A 323 5.70 -14.27 -5.39
C ASN A 323 4.31 -13.73 -5.76
N GLY A 324 3.56 -14.37 -6.67
CA GLY A 324 2.16 -14.04 -6.97
C GLY A 324 1.93 -12.70 -7.68
N ARG A 325 2.97 -12.06 -8.22
CA ARG A 325 2.84 -10.87 -9.07
C ARG A 325 2.26 -11.25 -10.43
N ILE A 326 1.52 -10.33 -11.05
CA ILE A 326 0.93 -10.51 -12.38
C ILE A 326 1.90 -10.01 -13.45
N ALA A 327 2.25 -10.90 -14.40
CA ALA A 327 3.08 -10.55 -15.53
C ALA A 327 2.35 -9.55 -16.45
N ARG A 328 3.09 -8.54 -16.94
CA ARG A 328 2.59 -7.52 -17.87
C ARG A 328 3.58 -7.37 -19.01
N GLY A 329 3.06 -7.04 -20.18
CA GLY A 329 3.88 -6.63 -21.31
C GLY A 329 4.48 -5.23 -21.11
N PRO A 330 5.18 -4.68 -22.10
CA PRO A 330 5.69 -3.32 -22.06
C PRO A 330 4.54 -2.32 -21.98
N MET A 331 4.75 -1.26 -21.18
CA MET A 331 3.81 -0.14 -21.11
C MET A 331 3.74 0.54 -22.48
N LEU A 332 2.52 0.82 -22.97
CA LEU A 332 2.33 1.54 -24.22
C LEU A 332 2.62 3.03 -24.01
N PRO A 333 3.20 3.72 -25.02
CA PRO A 333 3.47 5.14 -24.94
C PRO A 333 2.22 5.95 -24.61
N ASP A 334 2.39 7.01 -23.84
CA ASP A 334 1.35 8.00 -23.49
C ASP A 334 0.06 7.41 -22.91
N SER A 335 0.11 6.19 -22.35
CA SER A 335 -1.07 5.47 -21.86
C SER A 335 -1.25 5.54 -20.34
N PHE A 336 -0.35 6.16 -19.60
CA PHE A 336 -0.46 6.30 -18.16
C PHE A 336 -1.73 7.06 -17.76
N LYS A 337 -2.45 6.56 -16.77
CA LYS A 337 -3.75 7.08 -16.35
C LYS A 337 -4.01 6.97 -14.85
N ILE A 338 -4.91 7.83 -14.39
CA ILE A 338 -5.47 7.82 -13.04
C ILE A 338 -6.93 7.37 -13.16
N ILE A 339 -7.34 6.44 -12.31
CA ILE A 339 -8.71 5.95 -12.18
C ILE A 339 -9.23 6.39 -10.83
N GLU A 340 -10.36 7.09 -10.80
CA GLU A 340 -11.06 7.49 -9.58
C GLU A 340 -12.26 6.58 -9.37
N VAL A 341 -12.37 6.02 -8.17
CA VAL A 341 -13.45 5.13 -7.73
C VAL A 341 -14.17 5.77 -6.55
N GLY A 342 -15.48 5.68 -6.53
CA GLY A 342 -16.32 6.17 -5.44
C GLY A 342 -17.70 5.56 -5.46
N ARG A 343 -18.55 5.98 -4.53
CA ARG A 343 -19.98 5.59 -4.45
C ARG A 343 -20.86 6.45 -5.29
#